data_b77eec52ac27d84ca66a0fafe6ff0320
#
_entry.id   b77eec52ac27d84ca66a0fafe6ff0320
#
_cell.length_a   1.000
_cell.length_b   1.000
_cell.length_c   1.000
_cell.angle_alpha   90.00
_cell.angle_beta   90.00
_cell.angle_gamma   90.00
#
_symmetry.space_group_name_H-M   'P 1'
#
loop_
_entity.id
_entity.type
_entity.pdbx_description
1 polymer ?
#
loop_
_entity_poly.entity_id
_entity_poly.type
_entity_poly.pdbx_seq_one_letter_code
_entity_poly.pdbx_strand_id
1 'polypeptide(L)'
;MAVTRHQTRRDVVRGAAAVAAAAALARPALAQAVPRITVIGGGFGGTACAWALRRLDAKLQVTLIEPNRTFTACPFSNEVIAGLRELPAQQFTYDRVAADGITVAAQAASKVDAQARTIALADGTVLSYDRLVLAPGIDMHFDALPGYDEAATEKMPHAWKAGEQTMLLRRQLEAMDDGGLVVIAVPAAPMRCPPAPYERASLIAHYLKARKPKSKILVLDAKDNYSQQKLFEKAWSELYPGMIERIALSQGGRVTSVDPATNEIVTDFGNYTAAVANVIPPQRAGRIAEIAGAADHTGWCPIDPVTFASKLMPNVHVIGDAAIAGGIPKSASAAAAQGRACAAAIVNALAGKAQDAPRLDGACYNTVAPATPSR
;
A
#
# COMPACT_ATOMS: atom_id res chain seq x y z
N MET A 1 39.51 77.93 18.83
CA MET A 1 39.71 77.78 17.37
C MET A 1 39.06 76.47 16.93
N ALA A 2 37.89 76.52 16.32
CA ALA A 2 37.20 75.39 15.80
C ALA A 2 37.59 75.14 14.33
N VAL A 3 38.18 74.01 14.02
CA VAL A 3 38.58 73.65 12.65
C VAL A 3 37.37 73.00 11.96
N THR A 4 36.70 73.75 11.12
CA THR A 4 35.65 73.24 10.21
C THR A 4 36.30 72.41 9.08
N ARG A 5 36.12 71.06 9.08
CA ARG A 5 36.53 70.22 7.94
C ARG A 5 35.52 70.44 6.80
N HIS A 6 35.94 71.03 5.72
CA HIS A 6 35.18 71.06 4.47
C HIS A 6 35.13 69.64 3.85
N GLN A 7 33.92 69.08 3.76
CA GLN A 7 33.67 67.84 2.99
C GLN A 7 33.88 68.10 1.49
N THR A 8 34.71 67.35 0.85
CA THR A 8 34.97 67.45 -0.57
C THR A 8 33.92 66.67 -1.39
N ARG A 9 33.66 67.09 -2.63
CA ARG A 9 32.79 66.36 -3.59
C ARG A 9 33.16 64.89 -3.72
N ARG A 10 34.42 64.51 -3.52
CA ARG A 10 34.87 63.13 -3.51
C ARG A 10 34.38 62.31 -2.34
N ASP A 11 34.20 62.93 -1.16
CA ASP A 11 33.75 62.24 0.05
C ASP A 11 32.25 61.98 -0.04
N VAL A 12 31.45 62.85 -0.66
CA VAL A 12 30.03 62.71 -0.92
C VAL A 12 29.80 61.55 -1.95
N VAL A 13 30.63 61.51 -3.02
CA VAL A 13 30.49 60.44 -4.04
C VAL A 13 30.90 59.07 -3.46
N ARG A 14 31.92 59.00 -2.58
CA ARG A 14 32.27 57.75 -1.89
C ARG A 14 31.23 57.28 -0.90
N GLY A 15 30.58 58.22 -0.18
CA GLY A 15 29.48 57.91 0.71
C GLY A 15 28.21 57.41 -0.04
N ALA A 16 27.87 58.01 -1.18
CA ALA A 16 26.76 57.56 -2.01
C ALA A 16 27.01 56.19 -2.65
N ALA A 17 28.27 55.88 -3.08
CA ALA A 17 28.62 54.55 -3.64
C ALA A 17 28.59 53.45 -2.55
N ALA A 18 28.96 53.74 -1.30
CA ALA A 18 28.91 52.80 -0.19
C ALA A 18 27.46 52.47 0.23
N VAL A 19 26.56 53.45 0.21
CA VAL A 19 25.13 53.25 0.51
C VAL A 19 24.44 52.44 -0.62
N ALA A 20 24.77 52.72 -1.88
CA ALA A 20 24.25 51.94 -3.02
C ALA A 20 24.74 50.46 -3.02
N ALA A 21 26.00 50.22 -2.63
CA ALA A 21 26.53 48.85 -2.50
C ALA A 21 25.91 48.07 -1.31
N ALA A 22 25.58 48.73 -0.19
CA ALA A 22 24.88 48.14 0.93
C ALA A 22 23.40 47.81 0.62
N ALA A 23 22.73 48.66 -0.17
CA ALA A 23 21.36 48.41 -0.63
C ALA A 23 21.26 47.22 -1.64
N ALA A 24 22.33 47.00 -2.45
CA ALA A 24 22.38 45.87 -3.39
C ALA A 24 22.60 44.50 -2.70
N LEU A 25 23.07 44.49 -1.45
CA LEU A 25 23.29 43.25 -0.66
C LEU A 25 22.09 42.90 0.25
N ALA A 26 21.15 43.81 0.46
CA ALA A 26 19.92 43.52 1.17
C ALA A 26 18.90 42.90 0.22
N ARG A 27 19.14 41.68 -0.28
CA ARG A 27 18.06 40.84 -0.75
C ARG A 27 17.14 40.63 0.45
N PRO A 28 15.86 41.00 0.38
CA PRO A 28 14.92 40.58 1.43
C PRO A 28 15.03 39.05 1.46
N ALA A 29 15.42 38.49 2.59
CA ALA A 29 15.20 37.10 2.85
C ALA A 29 13.68 36.91 2.81
N LEU A 30 13.14 36.66 1.62
CA LEU A 30 11.80 36.14 1.50
C LEU A 30 11.78 34.94 2.40
N ALA A 31 11.09 35.00 3.52
CA ALA A 31 10.87 33.90 4.40
C ALA A 31 10.34 32.76 3.53
N GLN A 32 11.19 31.80 3.23
CA GLN A 32 10.86 30.73 2.32
C GLN A 32 9.67 30.02 2.96
N ALA A 33 8.51 30.08 2.34
CA ALA A 33 7.30 29.47 2.88
C ALA A 33 7.59 28.01 3.22
N VAL A 34 7.20 27.60 4.42
CA VAL A 34 7.43 26.22 4.88
C VAL A 34 6.77 25.25 3.90
N PRO A 35 7.52 24.31 3.31
CA PRO A 35 6.95 23.40 2.33
C PRO A 35 5.88 22.49 2.94
N ARG A 36 4.76 22.36 2.22
CA ARG A 36 3.60 21.52 2.58
C ARG A 36 3.66 20.22 1.83
N ILE A 37 3.81 19.14 2.57
CA ILE A 37 3.83 17.79 2.01
C ILE A 37 2.56 17.08 2.43
N THR A 38 1.77 16.65 1.46
CA THR A 38 0.56 15.87 1.73
C THR A 38 0.77 14.43 1.32
N VAL A 39 0.39 13.51 2.20
CA VAL A 39 0.42 12.06 1.98
C VAL A 39 -1.02 11.55 1.98
N ILE A 40 -1.44 10.87 0.92
CA ILE A 40 -2.77 10.24 0.83
C ILE A 40 -2.61 8.73 1.03
N GLY A 41 -3.26 8.21 2.07
CA GLY A 41 -3.23 6.82 2.48
C GLY A 41 -2.35 6.56 3.70
N GLY A 42 -2.98 6.11 4.81
CA GLY A 42 -2.35 5.86 6.10
C GLY A 42 -1.84 4.43 6.32
N GLY A 43 -1.63 3.65 5.23
CA GLY A 43 -1.04 2.33 5.30
C GLY A 43 0.47 2.34 5.59
N PHE A 44 1.12 1.20 5.44
CA PHE A 44 2.56 1.03 5.74
C PHE A 44 3.45 2.04 5.01
N GLY A 45 3.20 2.30 3.72
CA GLY A 45 4.00 3.23 2.94
C GLY A 45 3.78 4.68 3.36
N GLY A 46 2.53 5.11 3.41
CA GLY A 46 2.21 6.51 3.71
C GLY A 46 2.58 6.93 5.11
N THR A 47 2.29 6.11 6.12
CA THR A 47 2.68 6.38 7.51
C THR A 47 4.22 6.42 7.66
N ALA A 48 4.94 5.46 7.04
CA ALA A 48 6.40 5.46 7.06
C ALA A 48 6.99 6.70 6.36
N CYS A 49 6.37 7.14 5.26
CA CYS A 49 6.76 8.36 4.55
C CYS A 49 6.53 9.61 5.41
N ALA A 50 5.35 9.76 5.99
CA ALA A 50 5.00 10.90 6.83
C ALA A 50 5.93 11.04 8.04
N TRP A 51 6.23 9.94 8.74
CA TRP A 51 7.20 9.93 9.83
C TRP A 51 8.62 10.25 9.36
N ALA A 52 9.06 9.69 8.25
CA ALA A 52 10.39 9.94 7.72
C ALA A 52 10.56 11.41 7.33
N LEU A 53 9.56 12.04 6.69
CA LEU A 53 9.56 13.46 6.37
C LEU A 53 9.76 14.34 7.62
N ARG A 54 8.99 14.08 8.68
CA ARG A 54 9.10 14.83 9.95
C ARG A 54 10.45 14.65 10.64
N ARG A 55 11.03 13.45 10.57
CA ARG A 55 12.35 13.15 11.16
C ARG A 55 13.50 13.77 10.37
N LEU A 56 13.40 13.82 9.04
CA LEU A 56 14.43 14.37 8.16
C LEU A 56 14.43 15.91 8.18
N ASP A 57 13.26 16.52 8.27
CA ASP A 57 13.12 17.97 8.41
C ASP A 57 11.89 18.31 9.26
N ALA A 58 12.11 18.66 10.51
CA ALA A 58 11.07 19.03 11.47
C ALA A 58 10.33 20.34 11.12
N LYS A 59 10.80 21.12 10.13
CA LYS A 59 10.12 22.34 9.68
C LYS A 59 9.00 22.04 8.68
N LEU A 60 9.01 20.89 8.01
CA LEU A 60 8.00 20.54 7.01
C LEU A 60 6.60 20.48 7.63
N GLN A 61 5.63 21.04 6.93
CA GLN A 61 4.22 20.81 7.25
C GLN A 61 3.77 19.51 6.57
N VAL A 62 3.57 18.46 7.35
CA VAL A 62 3.16 17.15 6.84
C VAL A 62 1.72 16.88 7.22
N THR A 63 0.89 16.61 6.21
CA THR A 63 -0.50 16.20 6.38
C THR A 63 -0.68 14.78 5.85
N LEU A 64 -1.26 13.89 6.67
CA LEU A 64 -1.68 12.55 6.30
C LEU A 64 -3.20 12.54 6.12
N ILE A 65 -3.68 12.20 4.93
CA ILE A 65 -5.11 12.05 4.62
C ILE A 65 -5.44 10.56 4.65
N GLU A 66 -6.33 10.16 5.56
CA GLU A 66 -6.77 8.77 5.72
C GLU A 66 -8.20 8.74 6.28
N PRO A 67 -9.18 8.20 5.56
CA PRO A 67 -10.58 8.22 6.00
C PRO A 67 -10.84 7.36 7.23
N ASN A 68 -10.10 6.27 7.41
CA ASN A 68 -10.31 5.35 8.52
C ASN A 68 -9.54 5.80 9.75
N ARG A 69 -10.22 5.87 10.89
CA ARG A 69 -9.56 6.19 12.17
C ARG A 69 -8.70 5.05 12.71
N THR A 70 -8.95 3.84 12.22
CA THR A 70 -8.21 2.63 12.59
C THR A 70 -7.67 1.96 11.34
N PHE A 71 -6.38 1.76 11.32
CA PHE A 71 -5.69 0.96 10.31
C PHE A 71 -5.70 -0.51 10.71
N THR A 72 -6.26 -1.38 9.88
CA THR A 72 -6.15 -2.84 10.06
C THR A 72 -5.05 -3.37 9.15
N ALA A 73 -3.97 -3.84 9.76
CA ALA A 73 -2.80 -4.34 9.03
C ALA A 73 -3.10 -5.68 8.34
N CYS A 74 -2.72 -5.82 7.06
CA CYS A 74 -2.93 -7.08 6.31
C CYS A 74 -2.00 -8.24 6.73
N PRO A 75 -0.72 -8.04 7.10
CA PRO A 75 0.10 -9.10 7.67
C PRO A 75 -0.60 -9.75 8.85
N PHE A 76 -0.48 -11.09 8.96
CA PHE A 76 -1.16 -11.94 9.96
C PHE A 76 -2.67 -12.15 9.77
N SER A 77 -3.31 -11.60 8.72
CA SER A 77 -4.71 -11.88 8.45
C SER A 77 -4.98 -13.38 8.22
N ASN A 78 -4.01 -14.11 7.66
CA ASN A 78 -4.13 -15.56 7.50
C ASN A 78 -4.15 -16.30 8.85
N GLU A 79 -3.43 -15.80 9.87
CA GLU A 79 -3.53 -16.32 11.24
C GLU A 79 -4.92 -16.05 11.85
N VAL A 80 -5.52 -14.88 11.57
CA VAL A 80 -6.89 -14.56 12.03
C VAL A 80 -7.90 -15.49 11.37
N ILE A 81 -7.78 -15.73 10.07
CA ILE A 81 -8.65 -16.67 9.34
C ILE A 81 -8.58 -18.07 9.93
N ALA A 82 -7.39 -18.53 10.29
CA ALA A 82 -7.17 -19.83 10.90
C ALA A 82 -7.49 -19.90 12.42
N GLY A 83 -7.93 -18.82 13.03
CA GLY A 83 -8.24 -18.77 14.47
C GLY A 83 -7.03 -18.76 15.40
N LEU A 84 -5.84 -18.44 14.88
CA LEU A 84 -4.58 -18.37 15.63
C LEU A 84 -4.30 -16.98 16.23
N ARG A 85 -5.04 -15.98 15.77
CA ARG A 85 -4.94 -14.59 16.19
C ARG A 85 -6.30 -13.94 16.20
N GLU A 86 -6.50 -12.95 17.07
CA GLU A 86 -7.68 -12.11 17.06
C GLU A 86 -7.46 -10.83 16.26
N LEU A 87 -8.47 -10.36 15.52
CA LEU A 87 -8.38 -9.22 14.61
C LEU A 87 -7.91 -7.91 15.31
N PRO A 88 -8.34 -7.58 16.54
CA PRO A 88 -7.87 -6.37 17.22
C PRO A 88 -6.36 -6.28 17.41
N ALA A 89 -5.65 -7.42 17.46
CA ALA A 89 -4.19 -7.45 17.60
C ALA A 89 -3.43 -6.88 16.39
N GLN A 90 -4.12 -6.64 15.27
CA GLN A 90 -3.55 -6.02 14.07
C GLN A 90 -4.23 -4.68 13.71
N GLN A 91 -4.92 -4.06 14.68
CA GLN A 91 -5.56 -2.76 14.52
C GLN A 91 -4.79 -1.67 15.27
N PHE A 92 -4.58 -0.54 14.60
CA PHE A 92 -3.77 0.56 15.10
C PHE A 92 -4.46 1.89 14.82
N THR A 93 -4.41 2.83 15.77
CA THR A 93 -4.87 4.21 15.57
C THR A 93 -3.74 5.09 15.05
N TYR A 94 -4.10 6.32 14.63
CA TYR A 94 -3.12 7.31 14.17
C TYR A 94 -2.68 8.29 15.28
N ASP A 95 -2.98 8.03 16.55
CA ASP A 95 -2.67 8.94 17.66
C ASP A 95 -1.17 9.20 17.77
N ARG A 96 -0.33 8.18 17.58
CA ARG A 96 1.13 8.36 17.61
C ARG A 96 1.63 9.17 16.41
N VAL A 97 0.97 9.05 15.26
CA VAL A 97 1.29 9.83 14.06
C VAL A 97 1.00 11.31 14.33
N ALA A 98 -0.15 11.60 14.92
CA ALA A 98 -0.53 12.96 15.31
C ALA A 98 0.38 13.54 16.39
N ALA A 99 0.76 12.73 17.40
CA ALA A 99 1.66 13.15 18.48
C ALA A 99 3.08 13.52 17.98
N ASP A 100 3.52 12.95 16.86
CA ASP A 100 4.79 13.27 16.21
C ASP A 100 4.71 14.56 15.34
N GLY A 101 3.61 15.33 15.45
CA GLY A 101 3.42 16.63 14.77
C GLY A 101 3.02 16.50 13.30
N ILE A 102 2.40 15.38 12.91
CA ILE A 102 1.80 15.18 11.60
C ILE A 102 0.30 15.49 11.71
N THR A 103 -0.22 16.38 10.85
CA THR A 103 -1.67 16.64 10.79
C THR A 103 -2.37 15.43 10.17
N VAL A 104 -3.27 14.77 10.91
CA VAL A 104 -4.07 13.67 10.40
C VAL A 104 -5.46 14.18 10.01
N ALA A 105 -5.77 14.18 8.71
CA ALA A 105 -7.08 14.49 8.18
C ALA A 105 -7.88 13.19 8.04
N ALA A 106 -8.83 12.96 8.95
CA ALA A 106 -9.68 11.76 8.97
C ALA A 106 -10.82 11.88 7.93
N GLN A 107 -10.46 12.04 6.67
CA GLN A 107 -11.34 12.26 5.52
C GLN A 107 -10.80 11.53 4.29
N ALA A 108 -11.68 11.17 3.36
CA ALA A 108 -11.27 10.68 2.05
C ALA A 108 -10.86 11.84 1.14
N ALA A 109 -9.78 11.67 0.37
CA ALA A 109 -9.49 12.53 -0.76
C ALA A 109 -10.45 12.18 -1.90
N SER A 110 -11.18 13.17 -2.42
CA SER A 110 -12.18 12.99 -3.48
C SER A 110 -11.68 13.44 -4.85
N LYS A 111 -10.74 14.41 -4.90
CA LYS A 111 -10.15 14.95 -6.13
C LYS A 111 -8.72 15.40 -5.89
N VAL A 112 -7.87 15.23 -6.88
CA VAL A 112 -6.53 15.82 -6.93
C VAL A 112 -6.43 16.68 -8.19
N ASP A 113 -6.03 17.95 -8.03
CA ASP A 113 -5.68 18.83 -9.13
C ASP A 113 -4.17 19.10 -9.05
N ALA A 114 -3.41 18.42 -9.90
CA ALA A 114 -1.96 18.54 -9.88
C ALA A 114 -1.46 19.86 -10.50
N GLN A 115 -2.25 20.50 -11.36
CA GLN A 115 -1.91 21.79 -11.95
C GLN A 115 -2.07 22.91 -10.91
N ALA A 116 -3.22 22.93 -10.21
CA ALA A 116 -3.48 23.86 -9.12
C ALA A 116 -2.76 23.46 -7.82
N ARG A 117 -2.22 22.25 -7.72
CA ARG A 117 -1.62 21.64 -6.52
C ARG A 117 -2.59 21.66 -5.34
N THR A 118 -3.80 21.18 -5.56
CA THR A 118 -4.84 21.10 -4.55
C THR A 118 -5.45 19.70 -4.46
N ILE A 119 -5.97 19.38 -3.29
CA ILE A 119 -6.70 18.15 -2.99
C ILE A 119 -8.03 18.56 -2.38
N ALA A 120 -9.14 18.09 -2.95
CA ALA A 120 -10.44 18.20 -2.31
C ALA A 120 -10.70 16.97 -1.43
N LEU A 121 -11.18 17.20 -0.23
CA LEU A 121 -11.64 16.16 0.69
C LEU A 121 -13.15 15.91 0.50
N ALA A 122 -13.64 14.79 1.03
CA ALA A 122 -15.04 14.41 0.92
C ALA A 122 -16.02 15.39 1.59
N ASP A 123 -15.56 16.16 2.59
CA ASP A 123 -16.34 17.20 3.26
C ASP A 123 -16.31 18.58 2.55
N GLY A 124 -15.66 18.67 1.38
CA GLY A 124 -15.49 19.90 0.61
C GLY A 124 -14.27 20.74 1.00
N THR A 125 -13.53 20.38 2.03
CA THR A 125 -12.27 21.04 2.39
C THR A 125 -11.27 20.93 1.26
N VAL A 126 -10.56 22.01 0.95
CA VAL A 126 -9.50 22.04 -0.07
C VAL A 126 -8.15 22.29 0.59
N LEU A 127 -7.23 21.38 0.39
CA LEU A 127 -5.85 21.47 0.88
C LEU A 127 -4.90 21.77 -0.28
N SER A 128 -3.97 22.69 -0.09
CA SER A 128 -2.89 22.96 -1.05
C SER A 128 -1.63 22.23 -0.63
N TYR A 129 -0.82 21.78 -1.61
CA TYR A 129 0.44 21.10 -1.36
C TYR A 129 1.58 21.63 -2.25
N ASP A 130 2.82 21.43 -1.81
CA ASP A 130 4.03 21.67 -2.60
C ASP A 130 4.59 20.36 -3.17
N ARG A 131 4.39 19.25 -2.43
CA ARG A 131 4.60 17.86 -2.90
C ARG A 131 3.46 16.98 -2.41
N LEU A 132 3.02 16.08 -3.26
CA LEU A 132 2.00 15.07 -2.95
C LEU A 132 2.62 13.67 -2.99
N VAL A 133 2.30 12.85 -2.01
CA VAL A 133 2.64 11.43 -2.00
C VAL A 133 1.35 10.62 -2.02
N LEU A 134 1.17 9.80 -3.06
CA LEU A 134 0.07 8.85 -3.16
C LEU A 134 0.54 7.49 -2.64
N ALA A 135 -0.10 7.01 -1.59
CA ALA A 135 0.14 5.70 -0.98
C ALA A 135 -1.19 4.92 -0.82
N PRO A 136 -2.03 4.83 -1.88
CA PRO A 136 -3.39 4.35 -1.76
C PRO A 136 -3.49 2.83 -1.64
N GLY A 137 -2.38 2.11 -1.76
CA GLY A 137 -2.40 0.64 -1.82
C GLY A 137 -3.08 0.13 -3.09
N ILE A 138 -3.91 -0.91 -2.92
CA ILE A 138 -4.65 -1.55 -4.02
C ILE A 138 -6.15 -1.39 -3.87
N ASP A 139 -6.84 -1.45 -5.01
CA ASP A 139 -8.27 -1.76 -5.10
C ASP A 139 -8.52 -3.05 -5.87
N MET A 140 -9.67 -3.67 -5.60
CA MET A 140 -10.14 -4.83 -6.32
C MET A 140 -10.64 -4.40 -7.69
N HIS A 141 -10.22 -5.11 -8.74
CA HIS A 141 -10.68 -4.87 -10.10
C HIS A 141 -11.81 -5.84 -10.39
N PHE A 142 -13.00 -5.56 -9.83
CA PHE A 142 -14.16 -6.43 -9.92
C PHE A 142 -14.56 -6.71 -11.37
N ASP A 143 -14.56 -5.69 -12.23
CA ASP A 143 -14.93 -5.82 -13.66
C ASP A 143 -14.05 -6.80 -14.43
N ALA A 144 -12.89 -7.19 -13.90
CA ALA A 144 -11.98 -8.14 -14.52
C ALA A 144 -12.33 -9.61 -14.24
N LEU A 145 -13.34 -9.88 -13.38
CA LEU A 145 -13.81 -11.22 -13.08
C LEU A 145 -15.34 -11.29 -13.18
N PRO A 146 -15.89 -11.81 -14.28
CA PRO A 146 -17.32 -11.96 -14.50
C PRO A 146 -18.04 -12.66 -13.34
N GLY A 147 -19.15 -12.10 -12.89
CA GLY A 147 -19.94 -12.61 -11.77
C GLY A 147 -19.42 -12.18 -10.39
N TYR A 148 -18.30 -11.46 -10.31
CA TYR A 148 -17.72 -11.04 -9.04
C TYR A 148 -17.75 -9.51 -8.89
N ASP A 149 -18.62 -9.03 -8.02
CA ASP A 149 -18.76 -7.61 -7.65
C ASP A 149 -18.66 -7.43 -6.13
N GLU A 150 -18.94 -6.24 -5.65
CA GLU A 150 -18.90 -5.95 -4.20
C GLU A 150 -19.93 -6.77 -3.43
N ALA A 151 -21.13 -6.98 -3.98
CA ALA A 151 -22.17 -7.81 -3.34
C ALA A 151 -21.75 -9.30 -3.30
N ALA A 152 -21.10 -9.78 -4.34
CA ALA A 152 -20.54 -11.14 -4.40
C ALA A 152 -19.54 -11.42 -3.26
N THR A 153 -18.85 -10.39 -2.77
CA THR A 153 -17.88 -10.54 -1.67
C THR A 153 -18.52 -10.96 -0.34
N GLU A 154 -19.82 -10.77 -0.17
CA GLU A 154 -20.57 -11.23 1.01
C GLU A 154 -20.77 -12.76 1.03
N LYS A 155 -20.73 -13.40 -0.13
CA LYS A 155 -20.84 -14.84 -0.30
C LYS A 155 -19.48 -15.49 -0.52
N MET A 156 -18.68 -14.91 -1.40
CA MET A 156 -17.34 -15.37 -1.78
C MET A 156 -16.28 -14.34 -1.34
N PRO A 157 -15.95 -14.24 -0.03
CA PRO A 157 -15.05 -13.22 0.46
C PRO A 157 -13.67 -13.29 -0.19
N HIS A 158 -13.15 -12.14 -0.63
CA HIS A 158 -11.75 -12.06 -1.05
C HIS A 158 -10.80 -12.13 0.14
N ALA A 159 -11.17 -11.61 1.31
CA ALA A 159 -10.33 -11.48 2.50
C ALA A 159 -8.92 -10.95 2.19
N TRP A 160 -8.82 -10.02 1.20
CA TRP A 160 -7.56 -9.44 0.73
C TRP A 160 -7.33 -8.01 1.22
N LYS A 161 -8.38 -7.34 1.67
CA LYS A 161 -8.33 -6.18 2.58
C LYS A 161 -8.66 -6.69 3.98
N ALA A 162 -7.79 -6.40 4.96
CA ALA A 162 -7.98 -6.86 6.33
C ALA A 162 -9.18 -6.18 6.99
N GLY A 163 -9.88 -6.90 7.84
CA GLY A 163 -11.08 -6.42 8.54
C GLY A 163 -12.25 -7.39 8.39
N GLU A 164 -13.42 -6.88 8.03
CA GLU A 164 -14.68 -7.64 7.96
C GLU A 164 -14.61 -8.84 7.03
N GLN A 165 -13.95 -8.70 5.87
CA GLN A 165 -13.74 -9.79 4.92
C GLN A 165 -12.89 -10.93 5.50
N THR A 166 -11.91 -10.61 6.35
CA THR A 166 -11.09 -11.60 7.08
C THR A 166 -11.95 -12.40 8.04
N MET A 167 -12.81 -11.71 8.81
CA MET A 167 -13.72 -12.32 9.76
C MET A 167 -14.86 -13.09 9.08
N LEU A 168 -15.30 -12.63 7.91
CA LEU A 168 -16.31 -13.35 7.13
C LEU A 168 -15.77 -14.72 6.68
N LEU A 169 -14.57 -14.75 6.09
CA LEU A 169 -13.95 -16.01 5.68
C LEU A 169 -13.73 -16.95 6.87
N ARG A 170 -13.26 -16.45 8.02
CA ARG A 170 -13.15 -17.23 9.27
C ARG A 170 -14.50 -17.86 9.65
N ARG A 171 -15.58 -17.07 9.74
CA ARG A 171 -16.90 -17.57 10.09
C ARG A 171 -17.42 -18.63 9.11
N GLN A 172 -17.17 -18.46 7.81
CA GLN A 172 -17.58 -19.45 6.82
C GLN A 172 -16.82 -20.78 7.01
N LEU A 173 -15.52 -20.73 7.29
CA LEU A 173 -14.73 -21.94 7.60
C LEU A 173 -15.20 -22.63 8.89
N GLU A 174 -15.57 -21.85 9.90
CA GLU A 174 -16.13 -22.37 11.16
C GLU A 174 -17.49 -23.03 10.95
N ALA A 175 -18.35 -22.45 10.12
CA ALA A 175 -19.70 -22.94 9.84
C ALA A 175 -19.76 -24.11 8.84
N MET A 176 -18.74 -24.30 8.00
CA MET A 176 -18.69 -25.38 7.01
C MET A 176 -18.70 -26.76 7.66
N ASP A 177 -19.42 -27.73 7.08
CA ASP A 177 -19.39 -29.13 7.54
C ASP A 177 -18.04 -29.81 7.27
N ASP A 178 -17.69 -30.81 8.07
CA ASP A 178 -16.51 -31.65 7.80
C ASP A 178 -16.70 -32.46 6.50
N GLY A 179 -15.72 -32.38 5.61
CA GLY A 179 -15.79 -32.92 4.25
C GLY A 179 -16.08 -31.85 3.19
N GLY A 180 -16.35 -30.60 3.59
CA GLY A 180 -16.55 -29.49 2.68
C GLY A 180 -15.28 -29.14 1.88
N LEU A 181 -15.48 -28.68 0.65
CA LEU A 181 -14.41 -28.17 -0.22
C LEU A 181 -14.21 -26.66 -0.03
N VAL A 182 -13.00 -26.26 0.34
CA VAL A 182 -12.58 -24.86 0.32
C VAL A 182 -11.88 -24.58 -1.00
N VAL A 183 -12.34 -23.59 -1.75
CA VAL A 183 -11.68 -23.14 -2.98
C VAL A 183 -11.04 -21.78 -2.77
N ILE A 184 -9.76 -21.64 -3.13
CA ILE A 184 -9.03 -20.37 -3.14
C ILE A 184 -8.71 -20.01 -4.58
N ALA A 185 -9.37 -18.99 -5.14
CA ALA A 185 -9.06 -18.46 -6.45
C ALA A 185 -7.96 -17.39 -6.35
N VAL A 186 -6.87 -17.59 -7.09
CA VAL A 186 -5.68 -16.74 -7.05
C VAL A 186 -5.50 -16.05 -8.40
N PRO A 187 -5.44 -14.70 -8.46
CA PRO A 187 -5.34 -13.98 -9.71
C PRO A 187 -3.93 -14.03 -10.29
N ALA A 188 -3.81 -13.63 -11.57
CA ALA A 188 -2.52 -13.38 -12.21
C ALA A 188 -1.76 -12.22 -11.53
N ALA A 189 -0.46 -12.15 -11.78
CA ALA A 189 0.35 -10.99 -11.39
C ALA A 189 0.04 -9.78 -12.31
N PRO A 190 0.19 -8.53 -11.80
CA PRO A 190 0.69 -8.16 -10.49
C PRO A 190 -0.39 -8.21 -9.41
N MET A 191 -0.04 -8.68 -8.22
CA MET A 191 -0.92 -8.71 -7.07
C MET A 191 -0.16 -8.37 -5.78
N ARG A 192 -0.88 -7.88 -4.76
CA ARG A 192 -0.30 -7.66 -3.43
C ARG A 192 0.03 -9.00 -2.78
N CYS A 193 1.19 -9.04 -2.09
CA CYS A 193 1.65 -10.17 -1.29
C CYS A 193 1.60 -11.52 -2.03
N PRO A 194 2.42 -11.72 -3.09
CA PRO A 194 2.36 -12.90 -3.94
C PRO A 194 2.38 -14.26 -3.22
N PRO A 195 3.07 -14.48 -2.08
CA PRO A 195 3.05 -15.75 -1.37
C PRO A 195 1.83 -15.95 -0.44
N ALA A 196 1.06 -14.91 -0.13
CA ALA A 196 0.01 -14.97 0.89
C ALA A 196 -1.16 -15.94 0.58
N PRO A 197 -1.57 -16.22 -0.68
CA PRO A 197 -2.59 -17.23 -0.94
C PRO A 197 -2.17 -18.64 -0.50
N TYR A 198 -0.88 -18.98 -0.65
CA TYR A 198 -0.32 -20.29 -0.31
C TYR A 198 -0.09 -20.44 1.20
N GLU A 199 0.30 -19.34 1.85
CA GLU A 199 0.28 -19.24 3.31
C GLU A 199 -1.15 -19.43 3.84
N ARG A 200 -2.15 -18.78 3.23
CA ARG A 200 -3.57 -18.95 3.56
C ARG A 200 -4.01 -20.39 3.45
N ALA A 201 -3.70 -21.05 2.34
CA ALA A 201 -3.99 -22.47 2.15
C ALA A 201 -3.37 -23.34 3.26
N SER A 202 -2.11 -23.05 3.62
CA SER A 202 -1.40 -23.75 4.70
C SER A 202 -2.08 -23.60 6.06
N LEU A 203 -2.45 -22.36 6.42
CA LEU A 203 -3.06 -22.08 7.73
C LEU A 203 -4.52 -22.55 7.80
N ILE A 204 -5.27 -22.48 6.69
CA ILE A 204 -6.60 -23.10 6.61
C ILE A 204 -6.46 -24.63 6.74
N ALA A 205 -5.46 -25.26 6.08
CA ALA A 205 -5.23 -26.69 6.23
C ALA A 205 -4.88 -27.06 7.68
N HIS A 206 -4.10 -26.23 8.37
CA HIS A 206 -3.83 -26.42 9.79
C HIS A 206 -5.13 -26.44 10.62
N TYR A 207 -6.03 -25.49 10.39
CA TYR A 207 -7.34 -25.43 11.03
C TYR A 207 -8.20 -26.66 10.69
N LEU A 208 -8.29 -27.01 9.40
CA LEU A 208 -9.11 -28.13 8.93
C LEU A 208 -8.58 -29.47 9.47
N LYS A 209 -7.28 -29.69 9.49
CA LYS A 209 -6.67 -30.90 10.04
C LYS A 209 -7.09 -31.16 11.49
N ALA A 210 -7.25 -30.10 12.27
CA ALA A 210 -7.64 -30.20 13.68
C ALA A 210 -9.16 -30.28 13.89
N ARG A 211 -9.96 -29.66 13.02
CA ARG A 211 -11.39 -29.47 13.24
C ARG A 211 -12.30 -30.17 12.23
N LYS A 212 -11.84 -30.34 11.00
CA LYS A 212 -12.61 -30.84 9.84
C LYS A 212 -11.69 -31.70 8.94
N PRO A 213 -11.20 -32.86 9.42
CA PRO A 213 -10.12 -33.60 8.79
C PRO A 213 -10.48 -34.26 7.44
N LYS A 214 -11.76 -34.36 7.08
CA LYS A 214 -12.23 -34.86 5.80
C LYS A 214 -12.29 -33.80 4.72
N SER A 215 -12.21 -32.50 5.11
CA SER A 215 -12.28 -31.37 4.20
C SER A 215 -10.98 -31.23 3.40
N LYS A 216 -11.10 -30.59 2.23
CA LYS A 216 -9.99 -30.33 1.31
C LYS A 216 -9.93 -28.89 0.88
N ILE A 217 -8.77 -28.48 0.39
CA ILE A 217 -8.51 -27.15 -0.16
C ILE A 217 -8.06 -27.33 -1.61
N LEU A 218 -8.72 -26.60 -2.51
CA LEU A 218 -8.34 -26.46 -3.89
C LEU A 218 -7.85 -25.04 -4.15
N VAL A 219 -6.62 -24.89 -4.60
CA VAL A 219 -6.05 -23.59 -5.02
C VAL A 219 -6.09 -23.51 -6.54
N LEU A 220 -6.99 -22.69 -7.08
CA LEU A 220 -7.10 -22.37 -8.50
C LEU A 220 -6.22 -21.16 -8.80
N ASP A 221 -5.13 -21.38 -9.53
CA ASP A 221 -4.05 -20.40 -9.66
C ASP A 221 -3.85 -19.96 -11.11
N ALA A 222 -4.06 -18.66 -11.38
CA ALA A 222 -3.80 -18.06 -12.69
C ALA A 222 -2.30 -17.87 -13.01
N LYS A 223 -1.43 -18.68 -12.39
CA LYS A 223 0.04 -18.68 -12.59
C LYS A 223 0.58 -20.12 -12.59
N ASP A 224 1.64 -20.35 -13.36
CA ASP A 224 2.33 -21.64 -13.33
C ASP A 224 3.30 -21.73 -12.15
N ASN A 225 3.98 -20.63 -11.86
CA ASN A 225 4.98 -20.57 -10.79
C ASN A 225 4.63 -19.46 -9.78
N TYR A 226 5.08 -19.63 -8.53
CA TYR A 226 4.90 -18.65 -7.48
C TYR A 226 6.09 -18.57 -6.53
N SER A 227 6.15 -17.47 -5.77
CA SER A 227 7.24 -17.23 -4.82
C SER A 227 7.28 -18.32 -3.74
N GLN A 228 8.48 -18.86 -3.48
CA GLN A 228 8.74 -19.90 -2.46
C GLN A 228 8.01 -21.22 -2.70
N GLN A 229 7.60 -21.52 -3.93
CA GLN A 229 6.80 -22.71 -4.30
C GLN A 229 7.34 -24.00 -3.68
N LYS A 230 8.63 -24.31 -3.86
CA LYS A 230 9.24 -25.53 -3.34
C LYS A 230 9.11 -25.69 -1.82
N LEU A 231 9.15 -24.56 -1.08
CA LEU A 231 9.01 -24.58 0.38
C LEU A 231 7.57 -24.86 0.79
N PHE A 232 6.59 -24.27 0.11
CA PHE A 232 5.17 -24.53 0.37
C PHE A 232 4.81 -25.97 0.02
N GLU A 233 5.16 -26.47 -1.17
CA GLU A 233 4.84 -27.82 -1.62
C GLU A 233 5.46 -28.88 -0.69
N LYS A 234 6.71 -28.67 -0.25
CA LYS A 234 7.34 -29.52 0.76
C LYS A 234 6.55 -29.51 2.08
N ALA A 235 6.21 -28.33 2.58
CA ALA A 235 5.44 -28.20 3.83
C ALA A 235 4.06 -28.86 3.71
N TRP A 236 3.38 -28.72 2.56
CA TRP A 236 2.08 -29.35 2.34
C TRP A 236 2.16 -30.87 2.33
N SER A 237 3.17 -31.43 1.65
CA SER A 237 3.36 -32.90 1.63
C SER A 237 3.68 -33.47 3.00
N GLU A 238 4.42 -32.76 3.84
CA GLU A 238 4.83 -33.22 5.18
C GLU A 238 3.74 -32.95 6.25
N LEU A 239 3.11 -31.79 6.23
CA LEU A 239 2.20 -31.36 7.29
C LEU A 239 0.72 -31.65 6.99
N TYR A 240 0.32 -31.61 5.71
CA TYR A 240 -1.07 -31.70 5.26
C TYR A 240 -1.25 -32.64 4.08
N PRO A 241 -0.76 -33.92 4.16
CA PRO A 241 -0.77 -34.82 3.03
C PRO A 241 -2.20 -35.05 2.50
N GLY A 242 -2.39 -34.78 1.19
CA GLY A 242 -3.67 -34.96 0.50
C GLY A 242 -4.78 -33.95 0.84
N MET A 243 -4.49 -32.92 1.66
CA MET A 243 -5.49 -31.88 2.00
C MET A 243 -5.49 -30.69 1.06
N ILE A 244 -4.34 -30.36 0.47
CA ILE A 244 -4.18 -29.19 -0.41
C ILE A 244 -3.84 -29.68 -1.81
N GLU A 245 -4.63 -29.27 -2.79
CA GLU A 245 -4.38 -29.45 -4.21
C GLU A 245 -4.26 -28.09 -4.87
N ARG A 246 -3.32 -27.92 -5.80
CA ARG A 246 -3.17 -26.73 -6.61
C ARG A 246 -3.29 -27.07 -8.07
N ILE A 247 -4.15 -26.36 -8.78
CA ILE A 247 -4.27 -26.38 -10.24
C ILE A 247 -3.60 -25.12 -10.76
N ALA A 248 -2.48 -25.28 -11.48
CA ALA A 248 -1.73 -24.18 -12.09
C ALA A 248 -2.42 -23.67 -13.36
N LEU A 249 -1.98 -22.52 -13.88
CA LEU A 249 -2.49 -21.91 -15.12
C LEU A 249 -2.47 -22.90 -16.29
N SER A 250 -1.34 -23.59 -16.51
CA SER A 250 -1.19 -24.57 -17.60
C SER A 250 -2.05 -25.82 -17.42
N GLN A 251 -2.58 -26.04 -16.23
CA GLN A 251 -3.50 -27.12 -15.88
C GLN A 251 -4.97 -26.67 -15.84
N GLY A 252 -5.24 -25.39 -16.22
CA GLY A 252 -6.59 -24.81 -16.22
C GLY A 252 -7.03 -24.17 -14.92
N GLY A 253 -6.08 -23.78 -14.05
CA GLY A 253 -6.38 -23.16 -12.76
C GLY A 253 -6.82 -21.69 -12.82
N ARG A 254 -6.87 -21.08 -14.00
CA ARG A 254 -7.40 -19.73 -14.15
C ARG A 254 -8.91 -19.70 -13.98
N VAL A 255 -9.38 -18.92 -12.99
CA VAL A 255 -10.82 -18.68 -12.84
C VAL A 255 -11.27 -17.65 -13.88
N THR A 256 -12.32 -17.97 -14.62
CA THR A 256 -12.87 -17.15 -15.71
C THR A 256 -14.18 -16.46 -15.32
N SER A 257 -14.95 -17.05 -14.41
CA SER A 257 -16.16 -16.45 -13.85
C SER A 257 -16.53 -17.11 -12.52
N VAL A 258 -17.45 -16.50 -11.79
CA VAL A 258 -18.03 -17.07 -10.58
C VAL A 258 -19.54 -16.86 -10.54
N ASP A 259 -20.26 -17.74 -9.84
CA ASP A 259 -21.66 -17.57 -9.46
C ASP A 259 -21.81 -17.57 -7.94
N PRO A 260 -22.02 -16.39 -7.30
CA PRO A 260 -22.19 -16.28 -5.85
C PRO A 260 -23.49 -16.92 -5.32
N ALA A 261 -24.49 -17.15 -6.19
CA ALA A 261 -25.73 -17.77 -5.76
C ALA A 261 -25.59 -19.26 -5.48
N THR A 262 -24.72 -19.94 -6.23
CA THR A 262 -24.47 -21.37 -6.13
C THR A 262 -23.10 -21.72 -5.52
N ASN A 263 -22.27 -20.72 -5.22
CA ASN A 263 -20.83 -20.89 -4.88
C ASN A 263 -20.04 -21.66 -5.97
N GLU A 264 -20.41 -21.50 -7.23
CA GLU A 264 -19.73 -22.09 -8.37
C GLU A 264 -18.57 -21.18 -8.84
N ILE A 265 -17.44 -21.84 -9.12
CA ILE A 265 -16.23 -21.20 -9.66
C ILE A 265 -15.90 -21.88 -10.97
N VAL A 266 -15.88 -21.13 -12.05
CA VAL A 266 -15.66 -21.61 -13.42
C VAL A 266 -14.21 -21.37 -13.83
N THR A 267 -13.59 -22.35 -14.42
CA THR A 267 -12.26 -22.28 -15.04
C THR A 267 -12.33 -22.68 -16.52
N ASP A 268 -11.20 -22.58 -17.23
CA ASP A 268 -11.13 -22.99 -18.63
C ASP A 268 -11.44 -24.50 -18.84
N PHE A 269 -11.28 -25.35 -17.82
CA PHE A 269 -11.38 -26.81 -17.95
C PHE A 269 -12.38 -27.49 -16.99
N GLY A 270 -13.05 -26.74 -16.13
CA GLY A 270 -14.04 -27.30 -15.24
C GLY A 270 -14.69 -26.30 -14.29
N ASN A 271 -15.75 -26.76 -13.64
CA ASN A 271 -16.50 -25.99 -12.67
C ASN A 271 -16.36 -26.65 -11.31
N TYR A 272 -16.27 -25.84 -10.26
CA TYR A 272 -16.09 -26.27 -8.89
C TYR A 272 -17.14 -25.60 -8.00
N THR A 273 -17.96 -26.40 -7.33
CA THR A 273 -18.87 -25.90 -6.30
C THR A 273 -18.19 -25.98 -4.94
N ALA A 274 -17.98 -24.83 -4.30
CA ALA A 274 -17.29 -24.73 -3.02
C ALA A 274 -18.25 -24.70 -1.83
N ALA A 275 -17.90 -25.36 -0.73
CA ALA A 275 -18.55 -25.11 0.56
C ALA A 275 -18.13 -23.75 1.12
N VAL A 276 -16.86 -23.37 0.88
CA VAL A 276 -16.33 -22.01 1.16
C VAL A 276 -15.50 -21.55 -0.04
N ALA A 277 -15.89 -20.43 -0.64
CA ALA A 277 -15.21 -19.84 -1.79
C ALA A 277 -14.44 -18.57 -1.36
N ASN A 278 -13.12 -18.64 -1.34
CA ASN A 278 -12.26 -17.47 -1.16
C ASN A 278 -11.77 -16.97 -2.53
N VAL A 279 -12.41 -15.96 -3.07
CA VAL A 279 -12.11 -15.44 -4.41
C VAL A 279 -11.29 -14.17 -4.31
N ILE A 280 -10.00 -14.25 -4.68
CA ILE A 280 -9.10 -13.09 -4.74
C ILE A 280 -9.16 -12.55 -6.19
N PRO A 281 -9.82 -11.42 -6.46
CA PRO A 281 -9.95 -10.90 -7.82
C PRO A 281 -8.65 -10.23 -8.27
N PRO A 282 -8.49 -9.95 -9.57
CA PRO A 282 -7.46 -9.05 -10.06
C PRO A 282 -7.45 -7.72 -9.33
N GLN A 283 -6.31 -7.03 -9.32
CA GLN A 283 -6.09 -5.83 -8.54
C GLN A 283 -5.57 -4.69 -9.42
N ARG A 284 -5.75 -3.48 -8.94
CA ARG A 284 -5.20 -2.24 -9.52
C ARG A 284 -4.76 -1.31 -8.41
N ALA A 285 -4.10 -0.20 -8.74
CA ALA A 285 -3.79 0.85 -7.78
C ALA A 285 -5.07 1.39 -7.14
N GLY A 286 -5.01 1.81 -5.87
CA GLY A 286 -6.16 2.39 -5.18
C GLY A 286 -6.75 3.57 -5.96
N ARG A 287 -8.07 3.68 -6.00
CA ARG A 287 -8.85 4.55 -6.89
C ARG A 287 -8.40 6.01 -6.94
N ILE A 288 -7.88 6.54 -5.83
CA ILE A 288 -7.40 7.94 -5.83
C ILE A 288 -6.20 8.15 -6.77
N ALA A 289 -5.42 7.12 -7.08
CA ALA A 289 -4.35 7.21 -8.07
C ALA A 289 -4.88 7.39 -9.50
N GLU A 290 -5.98 6.73 -9.84
CA GLU A 290 -6.69 6.90 -11.11
C GLU A 290 -7.32 8.30 -11.19
N ILE A 291 -8.06 8.72 -10.16
CA ILE A 291 -8.68 10.05 -10.05
C ILE A 291 -7.63 11.17 -10.18
N ALA A 292 -6.44 10.97 -9.64
CA ALA A 292 -5.33 11.90 -9.74
C ALA A 292 -4.66 11.91 -11.13
N GLY A 293 -4.92 10.92 -11.99
CA GLY A 293 -4.22 10.74 -13.27
C GLY A 293 -2.81 10.17 -13.12
N ALA A 294 -2.51 9.51 -12.00
CA ALA A 294 -1.21 8.90 -11.72
C ALA A 294 -1.10 7.43 -12.16
N ALA A 295 -2.22 6.76 -12.45
CA ALA A 295 -2.27 5.42 -13.00
C ALA A 295 -2.28 5.43 -14.53
N ASP A 296 -1.61 4.46 -15.17
CA ASP A 296 -1.64 4.25 -16.61
C ASP A 296 -2.74 3.27 -17.03
N HIS A 297 -2.73 2.88 -18.30
CA HIS A 297 -3.70 1.93 -18.88
C HIS A 297 -3.67 0.53 -18.25
N THR A 298 -2.60 0.18 -17.52
CA THR A 298 -2.50 -1.08 -16.78
C THR A 298 -3.22 -1.03 -15.43
N GLY A 299 -3.69 0.16 -15.02
CA GLY A 299 -4.27 0.41 -13.72
C GLY A 299 -3.25 0.58 -12.58
N TRP A 300 -1.95 0.67 -12.90
CA TRP A 300 -0.86 0.85 -11.95
C TRP A 300 -0.12 2.17 -12.20
N CYS A 301 0.68 2.61 -11.24
CA CYS A 301 1.35 3.91 -11.31
C CYS A 301 2.80 3.78 -11.75
N PRO A 302 3.18 4.24 -12.97
CA PRO A 302 4.57 4.29 -13.39
C PRO A 302 5.33 5.40 -12.64
N ILE A 303 6.48 5.04 -12.07
CA ILE A 303 7.31 5.93 -11.26
C ILE A 303 8.76 5.93 -11.72
N ASP A 304 9.49 6.95 -11.30
CA ASP A 304 10.96 6.93 -11.28
C ASP A 304 11.42 6.06 -10.09
N PRO A 305 12.25 5.03 -10.30
CA PRO A 305 12.62 4.09 -9.24
C PRO A 305 13.57 4.66 -8.18
N VAL A 306 14.16 5.83 -8.43
CA VAL A 306 15.08 6.49 -7.49
C VAL A 306 14.35 7.49 -6.60
N THR A 307 13.48 8.29 -7.18
CA THR A 307 12.79 9.39 -6.51
C THR A 307 11.34 9.09 -6.16
N PHE A 308 10.77 8.01 -6.70
CA PHE A 308 9.33 7.68 -6.62
C PHE A 308 8.43 8.72 -7.27
N ALA A 309 8.98 9.69 -8.00
CA ALA A 309 8.21 10.67 -8.73
C ALA A 309 7.34 9.97 -9.78
N SER A 310 6.06 10.38 -9.87
CA SER A 310 5.16 9.92 -10.92
C SER A 310 5.71 10.33 -12.29
N LYS A 311 5.68 9.41 -13.24
CA LYS A 311 6.03 9.71 -14.65
C LYS A 311 4.92 10.45 -15.38
N LEU A 312 3.71 10.49 -14.80
CA LEU A 312 2.52 11.09 -15.41
C LEU A 312 2.18 12.47 -14.82
N MET A 313 2.55 12.72 -13.55
CA MET A 313 2.08 13.87 -12.81
C MET A 313 3.24 14.62 -12.15
N PRO A 314 3.41 15.93 -12.41
CA PRO A 314 4.47 16.73 -11.78
C PRO A 314 4.18 16.95 -10.29
N ASN A 315 5.24 16.99 -9.47
CA ASN A 315 5.18 17.20 -8.01
C ASN A 315 4.39 16.13 -7.24
N VAL A 316 4.10 14.99 -7.87
CA VAL A 316 3.44 13.83 -7.29
C VAL A 316 4.41 12.66 -7.23
N HIS A 317 4.44 11.98 -6.10
CA HIS A 317 5.17 10.73 -5.87
C HIS A 317 4.18 9.62 -5.61
N VAL A 318 4.50 8.38 -6.00
CA VAL A 318 3.66 7.22 -5.70
C VAL A 318 4.50 6.12 -5.07
N ILE A 319 4.02 5.56 -3.97
CA ILE A 319 4.72 4.54 -3.19
C ILE A 319 3.81 3.37 -2.80
N GLY A 320 4.42 2.29 -2.37
CA GLY A 320 3.73 1.09 -1.93
C GLY A 320 3.13 0.30 -3.09
N ASP A 321 2.05 -0.42 -2.78
CA ASP A 321 1.49 -1.40 -3.70
C ASP A 321 0.93 -0.78 -5.01
N ALA A 322 0.57 0.51 -5.01
CA ALA A 322 0.11 1.21 -6.20
C ALA A 322 1.21 1.43 -7.26
N ALA A 323 2.47 1.49 -6.85
CA ALA A 323 3.59 1.84 -7.72
C ALA A 323 4.10 0.64 -8.55
N ILE A 324 4.53 0.93 -9.79
CA ILE A 324 5.37 0.02 -10.60
C ILE A 324 6.84 0.29 -10.23
N ALA A 325 7.30 -0.37 -9.17
CA ALA A 325 8.63 -0.18 -8.58
C ALA A 325 9.64 -1.26 -9.03
N GLY A 326 9.54 -1.74 -10.27
CA GLY A 326 10.40 -2.80 -10.79
C GLY A 326 10.10 -4.17 -10.17
N GLY A 327 11.14 -4.97 -9.88
CA GLY A 327 11.03 -6.32 -9.32
C GLY A 327 10.70 -6.40 -7.82
N ILE A 328 10.42 -5.26 -7.16
CA ILE A 328 10.13 -5.23 -5.73
C ILE A 328 8.70 -5.74 -5.48
N PRO A 329 8.51 -6.75 -4.60
CA PRO A 329 7.17 -7.28 -4.35
C PRO A 329 6.29 -6.26 -3.65
N LYS A 330 4.99 -6.28 -3.97
CA LYS A 330 3.98 -5.48 -3.29
C LYS A 330 3.72 -6.05 -1.89
N SER A 331 4.43 -5.53 -0.88
CA SER A 331 4.37 -6.01 0.50
C SER A 331 4.46 -4.86 1.51
N ALA A 332 4.06 -5.11 2.76
CA ALA A 332 4.10 -4.13 3.84
C ALA A 332 5.52 -3.60 4.10
N SER A 333 6.52 -4.48 4.13
CA SER A 333 7.93 -4.12 4.34
C SER A 333 8.48 -3.29 3.19
N ALA A 334 8.20 -3.69 1.94
CA ALA A 334 8.60 -2.95 0.75
C ALA A 334 7.92 -1.57 0.68
N ALA A 335 6.63 -1.49 0.98
CA ALA A 335 5.90 -0.22 1.02
C ALA A 335 6.49 0.75 2.07
N ALA A 336 6.81 0.25 3.28
CA ALA A 336 7.45 1.06 4.30
C ALA A 336 8.88 1.51 3.92
N ALA A 337 9.66 0.66 3.26
CA ALA A 337 10.97 1.02 2.73
C ALA A 337 10.88 2.10 1.64
N GLN A 338 9.94 1.94 0.69
CA GLN A 338 9.64 2.94 -0.32
C GLN A 338 9.22 4.28 0.30
N GLY A 339 8.38 4.26 1.35
CA GLY A 339 7.96 5.46 2.07
C GLY A 339 9.13 6.25 2.64
N ARG A 340 10.07 5.56 3.30
CA ARG A 340 11.28 6.20 3.85
C ARG A 340 12.19 6.75 2.76
N ALA A 341 12.40 6.00 1.68
CA ALA A 341 13.23 6.43 0.56
C ALA A 341 12.62 7.62 -0.20
N CYS A 342 11.30 7.59 -0.43
CA CYS A 342 10.57 8.71 -1.05
C CYS A 342 10.67 9.98 -0.20
N ALA A 343 10.54 9.88 1.13
CA ALA A 343 10.72 11.02 2.03
C ALA A 343 12.11 11.65 1.90
N ALA A 344 13.16 10.83 1.84
CA ALA A 344 14.53 11.30 1.64
C ALA A 344 14.69 11.99 0.27
N ALA A 345 14.12 11.40 -0.79
CA ALA A 345 14.12 11.99 -2.12
C ALA A 345 13.43 13.37 -2.16
N ILE A 346 12.28 13.50 -1.50
CA ILE A 346 11.55 14.78 -1.40
C ILE A 346 12.38 15.83 -0.67
N VAL A 347 12.97 15.48 0.49
CA VAL A 347 13.79 16.42 1.29
C VAL A 347 15.03 16.84 0.51
N ASN A 348 15.70 15.91 -0.16
CA ASN A 348 16.86 16.21 -1.00
C ASN A 348 16.48 17.14 -2.17
N ALA A 349 15.36 16.87 -2.85
CA ALA A 349 14.88 17.72 -3.94
C ALA A 349 14.53 19.14 -3.47
N LEU A 350 13.92 19.29 -2.29
CA LEU A 350 13.64 20.62 -1.69
C LEU A 350 14.93 21.37 -1.32
N ALA A 351 15.98 20.64 -0.95
CA ALA A 351 17.29 21.20 -0.66
C ALA A 351 18.19 21.39 -1.90
N GLY A 352 17.70 21.06 -3.11
CA GLY A 352 18.49 21.12 -4.35
C GLY A 352 19.61 20.08 -4.42
N LYS A 353 19.50 18.98 -3.66
CA LYS A 353 20.49 17.88 -3.61
C LYS A 353 20.10 16.74 -4.55
N ALA A 354 21.09 16.05 -5.09
CA ALA A 354 20.87 14.81 -5.83
C ALA A 354 20.39 13.68 -4.90
N GLN A 355 19.66 12.73 -5.46
CA GLN A 355 19.22 11.53 -4.78
C GLN A 355 19.96 10.31 -5.33
N ASP A 356 20.56 9.53 -4.44
CA ASP A 356 21.13 8.22 -4.79
C ASP A 356 20.04 7.16 -4.90
N ALA A 357 20.30 6.12 -5.71
CA ALA A 357 19.39 4.99 -5.83
C ALA A 357 19.19 4.31 -4.46
N PRO A 358 17.94 4.19 -3.97
CA PRO A 358 17.69 3.62 -2.66
C PRO A 358 17.94 2.12 -2.66
N ARG A 359 18.49 1.60 -1.58
CA ARG A 359 18.45 0.16 -1.29
C ARG A 359 17.10 -0.17 -0.66
N LEU A 360 16.30 -0.94 -1.37
CA LEU A 360 14.97 -1.34 -0.92
C LEU A 360 15.01 -2.83 -0.56
N ASP A 361 15.17 -3.10 0.71
CA ASP A 361 15.10 -4.47 1.23
C ASP A 361 13.63 -4.81 1.54
N GLY A 362 13.14 -5.90 0.98
CA GLY A 362 11.82 -6.45 1.26
C GLY A 362 11.94 -7.91 1.67
N ALA A 363 11.62 -8.23 2.90
CA ALA A 363 11.49 -9.60 3.36
C ALA A 363 10.03 -9.99 3.48
N CYS A 364 9.67 -11.16 2.95
CA CYS A 364 8.39 -11.80 3.21
C CYS A 364 8.62 -13.03 4.08
N TYR A 365 8.06 -13.03 5.27
CA TYR A 365 7.99 -14.19 6.15
C TYR A 365 6.61 -14.81 5.96
N ASN A 366 6.56 -16.13 5.79
CA ASN A 366 5.31 -16.86 5.61
C ASN A 366 5.22 -17.99 6.64
N THR A 367 4.04 -18.14 7.22
CA THR A 367 3.74 -19.16 8.21
C THR A 367 3.02 -20.32 7.53
N VAL A 368 3.56 -21.52 7.62
CA VAL A 368 2.92 -22.74 7.10
C VAL A 368 2.21 -23.56 8.20
N ALA A 369 2.62 -23.35 9.44
CA ALA A 369 2.00 -23.90 10.66
C ALA A 369 2.40 -23.01 11.84
N PRO A 370 1.65 -22.97 12.95
CA PRO A 370 2.08 -22.32 14.19
C PRO A 370 3.43 -22.90 14.64
N ALA A 371 4.30 -22.04 15.18
CA ALA A 371 5.52 -22.51 15.82
C ALA A 371 5.13 -23.46 16.97
N THR A 372 5.64 -24.68 16.96
CA THR A 372 5.48 -25.58 18.10
C THR A 372 6.21 -24.95 19.28
N PRO A 373 5.56 -24.71 20.44
CA PRO A 373 6.28 -24.23 21.62
C PRO A 373 7.43 -25.21 21.90
N SER A 374 8.66 -24.70 21.96
CA SER A 374 9.78 -25.51 22.48
C SER A 374 9.43 -25.90 23.92
N ARG A 375 9.32 -27.20 24.16
CA ARG A 375 9.14 -27.74 25.51
C ARG A 375 10.41 -27.57 26.32
#